data_72cf410c141d9a04bba6d1b30d9d4c14
#
_entry.id   72cf410c141d9a04bba6d1b30d9d4c14
#
_cell.length_a   1.000
_cell.length_b   1.000
_cell.length_c   1.000
_cell.angle_alpha   90.00
_cell.angle_beta   90.00
_cell.angle_gamma   90.00
#
_symmetry.space_group_name_H-M   'P 1'
#
loop_
_entity.id
_entity.type
_entity.pdbx_description
1 polymer ?
#
loop_
_entity_poly.entity_id
_entity_poly.type
_entity_poly.pdbx_seq_one_letter_code
_entity_poly.pdbx_strand_id
1 'polypeptide(L)'
;MSELPDLSAQKPYALDQLAQLQGKIIQLSKSMVLQRARIERCRQSDLAAARDIYAELSRTRETLVETLAQARLFLMEMEEYALAKVSGQLRQGLAGFALMSTGYKSVYEALSRFASSLPVGQKTNAAVVGRLMNNIKLGYYPTDPDNIALLLRGIRFPEGVTTNLLDPCCGCGKALRQLAQGNNCYAYGVELDESRAEEAQTRLHRVGFGSFFHSSISREAFHLLFLNPPYLSVINESGGRSRHEKRFLIESLPALAYGGLLIYVIPYYRLTPDICRILVDNFDDLTVWRFTESEFRKFKQVAVLGIRKPRGTELQDTLCLEELASAPMSIRS
;
A
#
# COMPACT_ATOMS: atom_id res chain seq x y z
N MET A 1 -24.05 22.31 -21.49
CA MET A 1 -22.64 22.03 -21.90
C MET A 1 -21.90 21.73 -20.63
N SER A 2 -21.67 20.45 -20.32
CA SER A 2 -20.90 20.03 -19.11
C SER A 2 -19.42 20.12 -19.47
N GLU A 3 -18.70 20.97 -18.75
CA GLU A 3 -17.25 21.05 -18.84
C GLU A 3 -16.64 19.69 -18.47
N LEU A 4 -15.81 19.16 -19.36
CA LEU A 4 -15.02 17.98 -19.11
C LEU A 4 -14.02 18.28 -17.98
N PRO A 5 -13.81 17.38 -16.99
CA PRO A 5 -12.88 17.61 -15.90
C PRO A 5 -11.47 17.76 -16.45
N ASP A 6 -10.73 18.75 -15.92
CA ASP A 6 -9.36 19.10 -16.27
C ASP A 6 -8.41 17.91 -16.03
N LEU A 7 -8.05 17.23 -17.10
CA LEU A 7 -7.08 16.11 -17.12
C LEU A 7 -5.62 16.56 -16.91
N SER A 8 -5.38 17.87 -16.79
CA SER A 8 -4.03 18.43 -16.69
C SER A 8 -3.31 18.12 -15.36
N ALA A 9 -4.06 17.94 -14.27
CA ALA A 9 -3.50 17.66 -12.94
C ALA A 9 -3.10 16.17 -12.72
N GLN A 10 -3.61 15.23 -13.51
CA GLN A 10 -3.33 13.79 -13.37
C GLN A 10 -2.03 13.37 -14.09
N LYS A 11 -1.69 14.02 -15.19
CA LYS A 11 -0.46 13.73 -15.97
C LYS A 11 0.84 13.95 -15.19
N PRO A 12 1.03 15.02 -14.39
CA PRO A 12 2.26 15.21 -13.64
C PRO A 12 2.54 14.09 -12.63
N TYR A 13 1.53 13.62 -11.91
CA TYR A 13 1.67 12.53 -10.93
C TYR A 13 2.09 11.20 -11.59
N ALA A 14 1.41 10.82 -12.66
CA ALA A 14 1.75 9.59 -13.40
C ALA A 14 3.15 9.66 -14.01
N LEU A 15 3.59 10.83 -14.50
CA LEU A 15 4.93 11.06 -15.01
C LEU A 15 6.00 10.89 -13.92
N ASP A 16 5.77 11.42 -12.73
CA ASP A 16 6.69 11.27 -11.61
C ASP A 16 6.81 9.81 -11.16
N GLN A 17 5.70 9.09 -11.13
CA GLN A 17 5.69 7.65 -10.82
C GLN A 17 6.47 6.85 -11.89
N LEU A 18 6.26 7.16 -13.17
CA LEU A 18 6.99 6.51 -14.26
C LEU A 18 8.49 6.81 -14.22
N ALA A 19 8.90 8.02 -13.83
CA ALA A 19 10.31 8.36 -13.66
C ALA A 19 11.00 7.51 -12.59
N GLN A 20 10.31 7.27 -11.48
CA GLN A 20 10.81 6.41 -10.40
C GLN A 20 10.89 4.94 -10.84
N LEU A 21 9.85 4.45 -11.51
CA LEU A 21 9.82 3.09 -12.02
C LEU A 21 10.89 2.88 -13.10
N GLN A 22 11.19 3.90 -13.93
CA GLN A 22 12.31 3.89 -14.87
C GLN A 22 13.64 3.61 -14.16
N GLY A 23 13.95 4.41 -13.13
CA GLY A 23 15.17 4.22 -12.33
C GLY A 23 15.25 2.84 -11.70
N LYS A 24 14.13 2.36 -11.15
CA LYS A 24 14.04 1.03 -10.54
C LYS A 24 14.22 -0.10 -11.56
N ILE A 25 13.61 -0.01 -12.74
CA ILE A 25 13.80 -0.99 -13.83
C ILE A 25 15.26 -1.06 -14.23
N ILE A 26 15.94 0.09 -14.42
CA ILE A 26 17.36 0.16 -14.79
C ILE A 26 18.24 -0.47 -13.70
N GLN A 27 18.00 -0.14 -12.44
CA GLN A 27 18.76 -0.67 -11.31
C GLN A 27 18.62 -2.18 -11.17
N LEU A 28 17.37 -2.68 -11.17
CA LEU A 28 17.09 -4.11 -11.00
C LEU A 28 17.61 -4.94 -12.19
N SER A 29 17.51 -4.43 -13.42
CA SER A 29 18.04 -5.12 -14.60
C SER A 29 19.57 -5.24 -14.55
N LYS A 30 20.29 -4.20 -14.09
CA LYS A 30 21.73 -4.25 -13.84
C LYS A 30 22.07 -5.25 -12.74
N SER A 31 21.31 -5.25 -11.63
CA SER A 31 21.51 -6.19 -10.53
C SER A 31 21.35 -7.65 -10.98
N MET A 32 20.35 -7.94 -11.81
CA MET A 32 20.19 -9.30 -12.38
C MET A 32 21.41 -9.77 -13.15
N VAL A 33 21.99 -8.90 -14.00
CA VAL A 33 23.19 -9.24 -14.79
C VAL A 33 24.40 -9.48 -13.88
N LEU A 34 24.59 -8.63 -12.87
CA LEU A 34 25.69 -8.77 -11.91
C LEU A 34 25.56 -10.02 -11.05
N GLN A 35 24.37 -10.31 -10.53
CA GLN A 35 24.08 -11.50 -9.73
C GLN A 35 24.32 -12.77 -10.56
N ARG A 36 23.86 -12.79 -11.81
CA ARG A 36 24.12 -13.91 -12.73
C ARG A 36 25.61 -14.14 -12.93
N ALA A 37 26.39 -13.07 -13.17
CA ALA A 37 27.85 -13.16 -13.33
C ALA A 37 28.55 -13.61 -12.04
N ARG A 38 28.03 -13.28 -10.86
CA ARG A 38 28.54 -13.76 -9.57
C ARG A 38 28.27 -15.26 -9.39
N ILE A 39 27.07 -15.74 -9.73
CA ILE A 39 26.74 -17.18 -9.68
C ILE A 39 27.71 -17.98 -10.54
N GLU A 40 27.97 -17.54 -11.77
CA GLU A 40 28.92 -18.20 -12.68
C GLU A 40 30.31 -18.35 -12.06
N ARG A 41 30.81 -17.30 -11.38
CA ARG A 41 32.13 -17.30 -10.73
C ARG A 41 32.19 -18.20 -9.50
N CYS A 42 31.11 -18.23 -8.68
CA CYS A 42 31.08 -18.99 -7.43
C CYS A 42 30.70 -20.47 -7.63
N ARG A 43 30.08 -20.82 -8.77
CA ARG A 43 29.47 -22.14 -8.99
C ARG A 43 30.43 -23.31 -8.83
N GLN A 44 31.71 -23.11 -9.11
CA GLN A 44 32.73 -24.17 -9.00
C GLN A 44 33.48 -24.19 -7.66
N SER A 45 33.54 -23.06 -6.96
CA SER A 45 34.35 -22.91 -5.74
C SER A 45 33.53 -22.86 -4.47
N ASP A 46 32.28 -22.35 -4.52
CA ASP A 46 31.41 -22.17 -3.35
C ASP A 46 29.94 -22.32 -3.77
N LEU A 47 29.44 -23.55 -3.59
CA LEU A 47 28.06 -23.89 -3.96
C LEU A 47 27.03 -23.25 -3.02
N ALA A 48 27.37 -23.01 -1.75
CA ALA A 48 26.48 -22.36 -0.79
C ALA A 48 26.27 -20.89 -1.18
N ALA A 49 27.36 -20.14 -1.38
CA ALA A 49 27.27 -18.77 -1.88
C ALA A 49 26.56 -18.66 -3.22
N ALA A 50 26.74 -19.62 -4.12
CA ALA A 50 26.01 -19.63 -5.40
C ALA A 50 24.51 -19.80 -5.23
N ARG A 51 24.05 -20.60 -4.25
CA ARG A 51 22.62 -20.77 -3.92
C ARG A 51 22.01 -19.50 -3.33
N ASP A 52 22.72 -18.83 -2.42
CA ASP A 52 22.25 -17.59 -1.81
C ASP A 52 22.08 -16.48 -2.87
N ILE A 53 23.06 -16.34 -3.75
CA ILE A 53 22.98 -15.37 -4.86
C ILE A 53 21.86 -15.75 -5.85
N TYR A 54 21.59 -17.03 -6.06
CA TYR A 54 20.47 -17.47 -6.88
C TYR A 54 19.13 -17.10 -6.26
N ALA A 55 18.97 -17.24 -4.95
CA ALA A 55 17.78 -16.80 -4.23
C ALA A 55 17.59 -15.27 -4.30
N GLU A 56 18.67 -14.51 -4.20
CA GLU A 56 18.68 -13.06 -4.41
C GLU A 56 18.27 -12.68 -5.84
N LEU A 57 18.80 -13.37 -6.84
CA LEU A 57 18.45 -13.19 -8.25
C LEU A 57 16.97 -13.46 -8.52
N SER A 58 16.40 -14.51 -7.90
CA SER A 58 14.97 -14.80 -7.99
C SER A 58 14.11 -13.68 -7.44
N ARG A 59 14.46 -13.14 -6.27
CA ARG A 59 13.78 -11.98 -5.66
C ARG A 59 13.88 -10.73 -6.53
N THR A 60 15.06 -10.48 -7.11
CA THR A 60 15.27 -9.34 -8.03
C THR A 60 14.37 -9.47 -9.26
N ARG A 61 14.23 -10.65 -9.84
CA ARG A 61 13.30 -10.93 -10.95
C ARG A 61 11.85 -10.66 -10.54
N GLU A 62 11.42 -11.17 -9.38
CA GLU A 62 10.05 -10.97 -8.88
C GLU A 62 9.73 -9.49 -8.67
N THR A 63 10.64 -8.75 -8.06
CA THR A 63 10.51 -7.29 -7.88
C THR A 63 10.42 -6.57 -9.22
N LEU A 64 11.18 -7.01 -10.22
CA LEU A 64 11.15 -6.42 -11.56
C LEU A 64 9.83 -6.71 -12.28
N VAL A 65 9.28 -7.91 -12.15
CA VAL A 65 7.96 -8.29 -12.65
C VAL A 65 6.85 -7.42 -12.04
N GLU A 66 6.92 -7.15 -10.73
CA GLU A 66 5.99 -6.25 -10.04
C GLU A 66 6.16 -4.79 -10.49
N THR A 67 7.39 -4.34 -10.67
CA THR A 67 7.70 -2.98 -11.15
C THR A 67 7.13 -2.74 -12.56
N LEU A 68 7.24 -3.72 -13.46
CA LEU A 68 6.64 -3.66 -14.79
C LEU A 68 5.11 -3.65 -14.74
N ALA A 69 4.50 -4.37 -13.80
CA ALA A 69 3.05 -4.32 -13.61
C ALA A 69 2.57 -2.94 -13.17
N GLN A 70 3.31 -2.29 -12.26
CA GLN A 70 3.03 -0.92 -11.83
C GLN A 70 3.18 0.09 -12.97
N ALA A 71 4.28 0.00 -13.73
CA ALA A 71 4.51 0.86 -14.90
C ALA A 71 3.37 0.74 -15.93
N ARG A 72 2.89 -0.48 -16.16
CA ARG A 72 1.74 -0.70 -17.06
C ARG A 72 0.48 0.04 -16.62
N LEU A 73 0.18 0.06 -15.32
CA LEU A 73 -1.01 0.75 -14.81
C LEU A 73 -0.94 2.26 -15.08
N PHE A 74 0.19 2.89 -14.75
CA PHE A 74 0.37 4.32 -15.03
C PHE A 74 0.37 4.66 -16.52
N LEU A 75 0.95 3.81 -17.36
CA LEU A 75 0.90 3.98 -18.81
C LEU A 75 -0.52 3.87 -19.35
N MET A 76 -1.36 3.00 -18.79
CA MET A 76 -2.77 2.93 -19.16
C MET A 76 -3.56 4.17 -18.72
N GLU A 77 -3.27 4.72 -17.53
CA GLU A 77 -3.86 5.98 -17.06
C GLU A 77 -3.49 7.18 -17.92
N MET A 78 -2.27 7.14 -18.51
CA MET A 78 -1.78 8.18 -19.43
C MET A 78 -2.19 7.95 -20.89
N GLU A 79 -2.98 6.93 -21.17
CA GLU A 79 -3.40 6.54 -22.53
C GLU A 79 -2.23 6.09 -23.43
N GLU A 80 -1.08 5.74 -22.82
CA GLU A 80 0.11 5.22 -23.51
C GLU A 80 -0.01 3.70 -23.74
N TYR A 81 -1.05 3.29 -24.45
CA TYR A 81 -1.46 1.89 -24.64
C TYR A 81 -0.38 1.03 -25.30
N ALA A 82 0.40 1.59 -26.20
CA ALA A 82 1.50 0.89 -26.87
C ALA A 82 2.59 0.49 -25.87
N LEU A 83 3.00 1.42 -25.02
CA LEU A 83 3.98 1.16 -23.96
C LEU A 83 3.43 0.26 -22.86
N ALA A 84 2.15 0.41 -22.50
CA ALA A 84 1.47 -0.48 -21.57
C ALA A 84 1.45 -1.94 -22.06
N LYS A 85 1.25 -2.15 -23.37
CA LYS A 85 1.34 -3.48 -24.01
C LYS A 85 2.74 -4.04 -23.93
N VAL A 86 3.77 -3.25 -24.24
CA VAL A 86 5.19 -3.65 -24.16
C VAL A 86 5.55 -4.04 -22.71
N SER A 87 5.13 -3.23 -21.72
CA SER A 87 5.33 -3.55 -20.30
C SER A 87 4.72 -4.89 -19.91
N GLY A 88 3.50 -5.18 -20.39
CA GLY A 88 2.81 -6.46 -20.18
C GLY A 88 3.57 -7.65 -20.80
N GLN A 89 4.09 -7.50 -22.00
CA GLN A 89 4.88 -8.52 -22.70
C GLN A 89 6.20 -8.80 -21.98
N LEU A 90 6.93 -7.75 -21.57
CA LEU A 90 8.16 -7.87 -20.80
C LEU A 90 7.92 -8.56 -19.45
N ARG A 91 6.83 -8.22 -18.77
CA ARG A 91 6.43 -8.86 -17.52
C ARG A 91 6.19 -10.37 -17.69
N GLN A 92 5.45 -10.77 -18.72
CA GLN A 92 5.18 -12.19 -19.01
C GLN A 92 6.46 -12.94 -19.38
N GLY A 93 7.27 -12.36 -20.28
CA GLY A 93 8.54 -12.94 -20.68
C GLY A 93 9.49 -13.13 -19.49
N LEU A 94 9.57 -12.14 -18.60
CA LEU A 94 10.43 -12.18 -17.43
C LEU A 94 9.94 -13.17 -16.37
N ALA A 95 8.63 -13.28 -16.16
CA ALA A 95 8.06 -14.26 -15.23
C ALA A 95 8.37 -15.72 -15.62
N GLY A 96 8.36 -16.02 -16.92
CA GLY A 96 8.73 -17.32 -17.46
C GLY A 96 10.23 -17.51 -17.76
N PHE A 97 11.05 -16.47 -17.52
CA PHE A 97 12.47 -16.51 -17.88
C PHE A 97 13.27 -17.45 -16.96
N ALA A 98 13.95 -18.43 -17.58
CA ALA A 98 14.83 -19.33 -16.84
C ALA A 98 16.11 -18.59 -16.40
N LEU A 99 16.25 -18.41 -15.07
CA LEU A 99 17.31 -17.60 -14.45
C LEU A 99 18.74 -18.05 -14.80
N MET A 100 18.93 -19.28 -15.23
CA MET A 100 20.24 -19.83 -15.64
C MET A 100 20.42 -19.92 -17.14
N SER A 101 19.49 -19.38 -17.95
CA SER A 101 19.60 -19.38 -19.41
C SER A 101 20.66 -18.37 -19.91
N THR A 102 21.01 -18.48 -21.17
CA THR A 102 21.99 -17.59 -21.84
C THR A 102 21.39 -16.26 -22.31
N GLY A 103 20.05 -16.10 -22.25
CA GLY A 103 19.31 -14.96 -22.80
C GLY A 103 19.37 -13.64 -22.00
N TYR A 104 20.22 -13.53 -20.98
CA TYR A 104 20.28 -12.36 -20.10
C TYR A 104 20.59 -11.05 -20.82
N LYS A 105 21.45 -11.07 -21.82
CA LYS A 105 21.80 -9.87 -22.58
C LYS A 105 20.57 -9.31 -23.30
N SER A 106 19.81 -10.17 -23.96
CA SER A 106 18.58 -9.79 -24.67
C SER A 106 17.50 -9.24 -23.71
N VAL A 107 17.35 -9.86 -22.53
CA VAL A 107 16.41 -9.38 -21.48
C VAL A 107 16.84 -8.00 -20.98
N TYR A 108 18.13 -7.82 -20.67
CA TYR A 108 18.66 -6.53 -20.22
C TYR A 108 18.47 -5.43 -21.27
N GLU A 109 18.76 -5.72 -22.54
CA GLU A 109 18.58 -4.78 -23.63
C GLU A 109 17.10 -4.41 -23.85
N ALA A 110 16.19 -5.39 -23.74
CA ALA A 110 14.76 -5.14 -23.84
C ALA A 110 14.24 -4.26 -22.71
N LEU A 111 14.64 -4.54 -21.46
CA LEU A 111 14.29 -3.74 -20.29
C LEU A 111 14.88 -2.31 -20.37
N SER A 112 16.12 -2.18 -20.82
CA SER A 112 16.78 -0.89 -20.98
C SER A 112 16.11 -0.04 -22.06
N ARG A 113 15.74 -0.64 -23.21
CA ARG A 113 14.98 0.05 -24.27
C ARG A 113 13.62 0.49 -23.77
N PHE A 114 12.90 -0.37 -23.07
CA PHE A 114 11.60 -0.02 -22.49
C PHE A 114 11.74 1.13 -21.48
N ALA A 115 12.69 1.04 -20.55
CA ALA A 115 12.93 2.11 -19.58
C ALA A 115 13.24 3.45 -20.27
N SER A 116 14.07 3.43 -21.32
CA SER A 116 14.41 4.65 -22.10
C SER A 116 13.24 5.21 -22.92
N SER A 117 12.22 4.41 -23.22
CA SER A 117 11.04 4.83 -23.96
C SER A 117 9.92 5.40 -23.08
N LEU A 118 10.05 5.31 -21.76
CA LEU A 118 9.05 5.85 -20.85
C LEU A 118 8.96 7.38 -20.98
N PRO A 119 7.75 7.97 -20.99
CA PRO A 119 7.53 9.41 -21.17
C PRO A 119 7.84 10.18 -19.88
N VAL A 120 9.11 10.20 -19.48
CA VAL A 120 9.57 10.88 -18.26
C VAL A 120 10.14 12.25 -18.60
N GLY A 121 9.61 13.30 -17.97
CA GLY A 121 10.04 14.67 -18.20
C GLY A 121 11.48 14.96 -17.73
N GLN A 122 12.19 15.84 -18.43
CA GLN A 122 13.63 16.12 -18.24
C GLN A 122 14.01 16.90 -16.97
N LYS A 123 13.12 17.25 -16.06
CA LYS A 123 13.46 18.05 -14.85
C LYS A 123 12.65 17.64 -13.62
N THR A 124 13.03 16.56 -12.98
CA THR A 124 12.63 16.33 -11.58
C THR A 124 13.80 16.61 -10.64
N ASN A 125 13.56 17.47 -9.65
CA ASN A 125 14.57 17.84 -8.65
C ASN A 125 14.97 16.59 -7.84
N ALA A 126 16.26 16.22 -7.82
CA ALA A 126 16.78 15.02 -7.17
C ALA A 126 16.36 14.87 -5.69
N ALA A 127 16.14 15.98 -4.97
CA ALA A 127 15.65 15.98 -3.59
C ALA A 127 14.17 15.57 -3.48
N VAL A 128 13.33 15.92 -4.45
CA VAL A 128 11.93 15.51 -4.54
C VAL A 128 11.85 14.03 -4.89
N VAL A 129 12.67 13.59 -5.84
CA VAL A 129 12.80 12.16 -6.22
C VAL A 129 13.26 11.31 -5.03
N GLY A 130 14.21 11.75 -4.24
CA GLY A 130 14.68 11.05 -3.04
C GLY A 130 13.58 10.88 -1.97
N ARG A 131 12.79 11.92 -1.71
CA ARG A 131 11.67 11.86 -0.76
C ARG A 131 10.53 10.97 -1.25
N LEU A 132 10.17 11.06 -2.53
CA LEU A 132 9.16 10.22 -3.16
C LEU A 132 9.59 8.73 -3.19
N MET A 133 10.87 8.45 -3.47
CA MET A 133 11.44 7.10 -3.43
C MET A 133 11.33 6.45 -2.03
N ASN A 134 11.57 7.21 -0.98
CA ASN A 134 11.41 6.71 0.40
C ASN A 134 9.93 6.46 0.73
N ASN A 135 9.03 7.34 0.32
CA ASN A 135 7.59 7.17 0.54
C ASN A 135 7.03 5.93 -0.18
N ILE A 136 7.44 5.71 -1.44
CA ILE A 136 7.02 4.55 -2.24
C ILE A 136 7.69 3.26 -1.76
N LYS A 137 8.95 3.31 -1.36
CA LYS A 137 9.70 2.15 -0.85
C LYS A 137 9.03 1.49 0.36
N LEU A 138 8.27 2.27 1.12
CA LEU A 138 7.52 1.81 2.29
C LEU A 138 6.00 1.69 2.05
N GLY A 139 5.53 1.88 0.80
CA GLY A 139 4.10 1.76 0.45
C GLY A 139 3.21 2.81 1.11
N TYR A 140 3.76 3.99 1.42
CA TYR A 140 3.02 5.07 2.07
C TYR A 140 2.13 5.83 1.09
N TYR A 141 0.83 5.79 1.35
CA TYR A 141 -0.19 6.58 0.64
C TYR A 141 -0.97 7.41 1.67
N PRO A 142 -0.71 8.73 1.76
CA PRO A 142 -1.43 9.59 2.70
C PRO A 142 -2.91 9.61 2.35
N THR A 143 -3.77 9.47 3.35
CA THR A 143 -5.20 9.61 3.16
C THR A 143 -5.54 11.07 2.86
N ASP A 144 -6.35 11.29 1.84
CA ASP A 144 -6.78 12.62 1.41
C ASP A 144 -7.62 13.30 2.50
N PRO A 145 -7.35 14.59 2.82
CA PRO A 145 -8.05 15.31 3.89
C PRO A 145 -9.56 15.47 3.67
N ASP A 146 -10.01 15.62 2.42
CA ASP A 146 -11.42 15.80 2.12
C ASP A 146 -12.19 14.52 2.42
N ASN A 147 -11.60 13.35 2.12
CA ASN A 147 -12.19 12.06 2.48
C ASN A 147 -12.24 11.85 4.00
N ILE A 148 -11.23 12.31 4.77
CA ILE A 148 -11.29 12.29 6.23
C ILE A 148 -12.41 13.22 6.74
N ALA A 149 -12.59 14.41 6.17
CA ALA A 149 -13.66 15.31 6.51
C ALA A 149 -15.06 14.72 6.24
N LEU A 150 -15.19 13.97 5.15
CA LEU A 150 -16.44 13.25 4.84
C LEU A 150 -16.71 12.11 5.84
N LEU A 151 -15.70 11.32 6.20
CA LEU A 151 -15.82 10.28 7.23
C LEU A 151 -16.28 10.85 8.57
N LEU A 152 -15.73 12.01 8.97
CA LEU A 152 -16.09 12.69 10.21
C LEU A 152 -17.56 13.10 10.28
N ARG A 153 -18.25 13.33 9.15
CA ARG A 153 -19.70 13.63 9.16
C ARG A 153 -20.55 12.45 9.67
N GLY A 154 -20.05 11.21 9.51
CA GLY A 154 -20.72 10.00 9.99
C GLY A 154 -20.28 9.53 11.37
N ILE A 155 -19.29 10.18 11.99
CA ILE A 155 -18.74 9.76 13.29
C ILE A 155 -19.18 10.74 14.37
N ARG A 156 -19.62 10.18 15.51
CA ARG A 156 -19.94 10.94 16.71
C ARG A 156 -19.03 10.50 17.84
N PHE A 157 -18.32 11.43 18.43
CA PHE A 157 -17.54 11.20 19.64
C PHE A 157 -18.39 11.45 20.87
N PRO A 158 -18.30 10.63 21.93
CA PRO A 158 -19.06 10.85 23.16
C PRO A 158 -18.61 12.14 23.86
N GLU A 159 -19.56 12.92 24.33
CA GLU A 159 -19.29 14.13 25.10
C GLU A 159 -18.74 13.79 26.49
N GLY A 160 -17.75 14.55 26.95
CA GLY A 160 -17.19 14.42 28.30
C GLY A 160 -16.32 13.16 28.53
N VAL A 161 -16.16 12.32 27.52
CA VAL A 161 -15.33 11.11 27.60
C VAL A 161 -14.10 11.24 26.72
N THR A 162 -12.94 10.92 27.26
CA THR A 162 -11.69 10.89 26.48
C THR A 162 -11.66 9.66 25.58
N THR A 163 -11.51 9.86 24.29
CA THR A 163 -11.45 8.81 23.27
C THR A 163 -10.02 8.60 22.79
N ASN A 164 -9.51 7.37 22.91
CA ASN A 164 -8.18 7.00 22.39
C ASN A 164 -8.29 6.49 20.97
N LEU A 165 -7.52 7.08 20.07
CA LEU A 165 -7.43 6.73 18.66
C LEU A 165 -6.07 6.10 18.38
N LEU A 166 -6.02 5.03 17.57
CA LEU A 166 -4.79 4.38 17.14
C LEU A 166 -4.70 4.36 15.61
N ASP A 167 -3.52 4.68 15.09
CA ASP A 167 -3.11 4.37 13.73
C ASP A 167 -1.78 3.61 13.76
N PRO A 168 -1.75 2.30 13.47
CA PRO A 168 -0.55 1.47 13.51
C PRO A 168 0.43 1.70 12.36
N CYS A 169 0.10 2.59 11.42
CA CYS A 169 0.93 2.97 10.27
C CYS A 169 0.70 4.44 9.91
N CYS A 170 0.85 5.33 10.92
CA CYS A 170 0.29 6.69 10.92
C CYS A 170 0.93 7.66 9.91
N GLY A 171 2.00 7.27 9.23
CA GLY A 171 2.72 8.19 8.35
C GLY A 171 3.15 9.44 9.09
N CYS A 172 2.90 10.60 8.51
CA CYS A 172 3.16 11.90 9.16
C CYS A 172 2.06 12.35 10.14
N GLY A 173 1.08 11.49 10.48
CA GLY A 173 0.06 11.72 11.49
C GLY A 173 -1.10 12.64 11.07
N LYS A 174 -1.16 13.10 9.82
CA LYS A 174 -2.17 14.11 9.38
C LYS A 174 -3.60 13.57 9.46
N ALA A 175 -3.85 12.37 8.96
CA ALA A 175 -5.18 11.78 8.94
C ALA A 175 -5.72 11.57 10.37
N LEU A 176 -4.92 10.97 11.25
CA LEU A 176 -5.31 10.72 12.63
C LEU A 176 -5.48 12.03 13.42
N ARG A 177 -4.62 13.04 13.15
CA ARG A 177 -4.77 14.38 13.73
C ARG A 177 -6.09 15.02 13.33
N GLN A 178 -6.47 14.93 12.07
CA GLN A 178 -7.72 15.48 11.56
C GLN A 178 -8.93 14.77 12.19
N LEU A 179 -8.89 13.44 12.33
CA LEU A 179 -9.94 12.68 13.04
C LEU A 179 -10.10 13.09 14.51
N ALA A 180 -9.00 13.42 15.19
CA ALA A 180 -9.01 13.81 16.60
C ALA A 180 -9.39 15.28 16.82
N GLN A 181 -9.32 16.12 15.78
CA GLN A 181 -9.44 17.59 15.92
C GLN A 181 -10.84 18.03 16.37
N GLY A 182 -10.88 18.90 17.38
CA GLY A 182 -12.15 19.44 17.90
C GLY A 182 -12.90 18.48 18.83
N ASN A 183 -12.33 17.31 19.15
CA ASN A 183 -12.90 16.32 20.04
C ASN A 183 -11.97 16.05 21.24
N ASN A 184 -12.51 15.51 22.34
CA ASN A 184 -11.70 15.09 23.49
C ASN A 184 -11.02 13.75 23.18
N CYS A 185 -10.00 13.80 22.30
CA CYS A 185 -9.33 12.61 21.75
C CYS A 185 -7.82 12.64 22.00
N TYR A 186 -7.26 11.51 22.41
CA TYR A 186 -5.83 11.26 22.36
C TYR A 186 -5.49 10.37 21.15
N ALA A 187 -4.60 10.88 20.30
CA ALA A 187 -4.19 10.21 19.08
C ALA A 187 -2.80 9.56 19.24
N TYR A 188 -2.73 8.27 18.99
CA TYR A 188 -1.53 7.44 19.11
C TYR A 188 -1.18 6.85 17.75
N GLY A 189 0.10 6.91 17.37
CA GLY A 189 0.58 6.38 16.10
C GLY A 189 1.80 5.48 16.24
N VAL A 190 2.00 4.61 15.25
CA VAL A 190 3.27 3.92 15.03
C VAL A 190 3.69 4.18 13.60
N GLU A 191 4.96 4.49 13.37
CA GLU A 191 5.50 4.74 12.03
C GLU A 191 6.90 4.12 11.90
N LEU A 192 7.13 3.44 10.78
CA LEU A 192 8.37 2.74 10.48
C LEU A 192 9.48 3.66 9.95
N ASP A 193 9.11 4.73 9.25
CA ASP A 193 10.05 5.70 8.70
C ASP A 193 10.35 6.79 9.74
N GLU A 194 11.62 7.01 10.02
CA GLU A 194 12.08 7.93 11.06
C GLU A 194 11.61 9.37 10.81
N SER A 195 11.77 9.86 9.58
CA SER A 195 11.41 11.24 9.22
C SER A 195 9.90 11.49 9.35
N ARG A 196 9.06 10.50 8.98
CA ARG A 196 7.61 10.61 9.16
C ARG A 196 7.21 10.47 10.62
N ALA A 197 7.89 9.62 11.38
CA ALA A 197 7.64 9.47 12.81
C ALA A 197 7.94 10.78 13.56
N GLU A 198 9.05 11.46 13.27
CA GLU A 198 9.38 12.78 13.81
C GLU A 198 8.30 13.82 13.45
N GLU A 199 7.86 13.84 12.19
CA GLU A 199 6.77 14.72 11.75
C GLU A 199 5.45 14.40 12.47
N ALA A 200 5.12 13.13 12.66
CA ALA A 200 3.93 12.69 13.39
C ALA A 200 3.98 13.04 14.88
N GLN A 201 5.14 13.01 15.52
CA GLN A 201 5.32 13.41 16.93
C GLN A 201 4.91 14.87 17.18
N THR A 202 5.02 15.74 16.16
CA THR A 202 4.55 17.14 16.28
C THR A 202 3.03 17.30 16.22
N ARG A 203 2.31 16.25 15.81
CA ARG A 203 0.85 16.28 15.55
C ARG A 203 0.04 15.40 16.47
N LEU A 204 0.59 14.26 16.87
CA LEU A 204 -0.10 13.26 17.66
C LEU A 204 0.36 13.33 19.13
N HIS A 205 -0.45 12.77 20.03
CA HIS A 205 -0.13 12.77 21.47
C HIS A 205 1.05 11.85 21.79
N ARG A 206 1.15 10.72 21.08
CA ARG A 206 2.26 9.79 21.21
C ARG A 206 2.51 9.04 19.91
N VAL A 207 3.77 8.92 19.52
CA VAL A 207 4.18 8.17 18.33
C VAL A 207 5.32 7.23 18.70
N GLY A 208 5.17 5.95 18.38
CA GLY A 208 6.24 4.97 18.40
C GLY A 208 6.97 4.96 17.06
N PHE A 209 8.28 5.14 17.08
CA PHE A 209 9.13 4.90 15.91
C PHE A 209 9.50 3.42 15.83
N GLY A 210 9.26 2.80 14.70
CA GLY A 210 9.61 1.41 14.43
C GLY A 210 8.46 0.59 13.81
N SER A 211 8.69 -0.72 13.73
CA SER A 211 7.68 -1.63 13.19
C SER A 211 6.54 -1.85 14.18
N PHE A 212 5.30 -1.64 13.74
CA PHE A 212 4.11 -1.98 14.51
C PHE A 212 4.12 -3.43 14.98
N PHE A 213 4.58 -4.36 14.14
CA PHE A 213 4.61 -5.79 14.43
C PHE A 213 5.59 -6.19 15.56
N HIS A 214 6.49 -5.28 15.95
CA HIS A 214 7.41 -5.46 17.06
C HIS A 214 7.14 -4.50 18.23
N SER A 215 6.01 -3.79 18.18
CA SER A 215 5.61 -2.82 19.20
C SER A 215 4.71 -3.48 20.24
N SER A 216 4.90 -3.10 21.51
CA SER A 216 3.98 -3.49 22.59
C SER A 216 2.85 -2.48 22.70
N ILE A 217 1.63 -2.87 22.32
CA ILE A 217 0.43 -2.04 22.35
C ILE A 217 -0.59 -2.67 23.28
N SER A 218 -1.18 -1.85 24.17
CA SER A 218 -2.18 -2.30 25.12
C SER A 218 -3.41 -2.84 24.39
N ARG A 219 -3.93 -3.98 24.88
CA ARG A 219 -5.14 -4.58 24.33
C ARG A 219 -6.36 -3.79 24.80
N GLU A 220 -7.37 -3.68 23.93
CA GLU A 220 -8.68 -3.08 24.24
C GLU A 220 -8.58 -1.63 24.80
N ALA A 221 -7.50 -0.92 24.44
CA ALA A 221 -7.20 0.41 24.95
C ALA A 221 -7.65 1.56 24.04
N PHE A 222 -8.04 1.25 22.81
CA PHE A 222 -8.39 2.24 21.81
C PHE A 222 -9.85 2.12 21.40
N HIS A 223 -10.52 3.26 21.28
CA HIS A 223 -11.94 3.33 20.93
C HIS A 223 -12.16 3.53 19.43
N LEU A 224 -11.11 3.99 18.71
CA LEU A 224 -11.10 4.07 17.27
C LEU A 224 -9.76 3.56 16.73
N LEU A 225 -9.83 2.64 15.78
CA LEU A 225 -8.71 2.14 15.00
C LEU A 225 -8.83 2.69 13.58
N PHE A 226 -7.93 3.62 13.22
CA PHE A 226 -7.77 4.08 11.85
C PHE A 226 -6.66 3.27 11.19
N LEU A 227 -6.96 2.60 10.10
CA LEU A 227 -6.06 1.65 9.47
C LEU A 227 -5.99 1.92 7.96
N ASN A 228 -4.92 2.57 7.52
CA ASN A 228 -4.57 2.72 6.09
C ASN A 228 -3.19 2.10 5.85
N PRO A 229 -3.09 0.76 5.81
CA PRO A 229 -1.81 0.06 5.78
C PRO A 229 -1.13 0.18 4.41
N PRO A 230 0.19 0.01 4.36
CA PRO A 230 0.91 -0.06 3.10
C PRO A 230 0.44 -1.26 2.26
N TYR A 231 0.17 -1.05 0.96
CA TYR A 231 -0.35 -2.08 0.05
C TYR A 231 0.78 -2.91 -0.57
N LEU A 232 1.59 -3.53 0.28
CA LEU A 232 2.75 -4.34 -0.11
C LEU A 232 2.46 -5.83 0.03
N SER A 233 3.04 -6.63 -0.88
CA SER A 233 3.08 -8.08 -0.72
C SER A 233 4.36 -8.46 0.02
N VAL A 234 4.26 -9.25 1.07
CA VAL A 234 5.40 -9.77 1.84
C VAL A 234 5.47 -11.28 1.67
N ILE A 235 6.67 -11.79 1.52
CA ILE A 235 6.94 -13.22 1.60
C ILE A 235 7.08 -13.57 3.08
N ASN A 236 6.23 -14.47 3.59
CA ASN A 236 6.34 -14.97 4.95
C ASN A 236 7.57 -15.90 5.07
N GLU A 237 8.08 -16.07 6.29
CA GLU A 237 9.17 -17.00 6.60
C GLU A 237 8.89 -18.45 6.14
N SER A 238 7.62 -18.82 6.01
CA SER A 238 7.15 -20.12 5.48
C SER A 238 7.02 -20.16 3.95
N GLY A 239 7.47 -19.13 3.20
CA GLY A 239 7.41 -19.08 1.74
C GLY A 239 6.04 -18.71 1.16
N GLY A 240 5.03 -18.46 1.98
CA GLY A 240 3.71 -17.99 1.57
C GLY A 240 3.68 -16.48 1.35
N ARG A 241 2.88 -16.00 0.37
CA ARG A 241 2.62 -14.56 0.20
C ARG A 241 1.56 -14.11 1.21
N SER A 242 1.96 -13.35 2.22
CA SER A 242 1.06 -12.60 3.08
C SER A 242 0.96 -11.17 2.59
N ARG A 243 -0.21 -10.58 2.72
CA ARG A 243 -0.44 -9.18 2.37
C ARG A 243 -0.42 -8.34 3.64
N HIS A 244 0.27 -7.21 3.59
CA HIS A 244 0.38 -6.29 4.72
C HIS A 244 -0.99 -5.85 5.22
N GLU A 245 -1.94 -5.55 4.32
CA GLU A 245 -3.28 -5.09 4.67
C GLU A 245 -3.99 -6.09 5.61
N LYS A 246 -3.95 -7.38 5.27
CA LYS A 246 -4.56 -8.44 6.11
C LYS A 246 -3.82 -8.60 7.44
N ARG A 247 -2.49 -8.57 7.42
CA ARG A 247 -1.67 -8.72 8.61
C ARG A 247 -1.88 -7.56 9.58
N PHE A 248 -1.88 -6.32 9.09
CA PHE A 248 -2.20 -5.14 9.91
C PHE A 248 -3.58 -5.25 10.54
N LEU A 249 -4.62 -5.65 9.78
CA LEU A 249 -5.96 -5.83 10.31
C LEU A 249 -5.98 -6.85 11.46
N ILE A 250 -5.38 -8.03 11.28
CA ILE A 250 -5.36 -9.09 12.29
C ILE A 250 -4.60 -8.64 13.54
N GLU A 251 -3.41 -8.07 13.38
CA GLU A 251 -2.51 -7.77 14.50
C GLU A 251 -2.90 -6.48 15.25
N SER A 252 -3.63 -5.55 14.61
CA SER A 252 -4.12 -4.34 15.28
C SER A 252 -5.48 -4.53 15.97
N LEU A 253 -6.27 -5.50 15.54
CA LEU A 253 -7.59 -5.78 16.10
C LEU A 253 -7.59 -5.94 17.63
N PRO A 254 -6.64 -6.64 18.28
CA PRO A 254 -6.62 -6.77 19.73
C PRO A 254 -6.50 -5.45 20.50
N ALA A 255 -5.95 -4.39 19.87
CA ALA A 255 -5.81 -3.08 20.50
C ALA A 255 -7.13 -2.28 20.56
N LEU A 256 -8.07 -2.55 19.64
CA LEU A 256 -9.38 -1.89 19.60
C LEU A 256 -10.28 -2.42 20.74
N ALA A 257 -10.93 -1.54 21.47
CA ALA A 257 -11.89 -1.93 22.51
C ALA A 257 -13.15 -2.56 21.91
N TYR A 258 -13.86 -3.41 22.66
CA TYR A 258 -15.21 -3.87 22.28
C TYR A 258 -16.15 -2.66 22.18
N GLY A 259 -17.00 -2.63 21.14
CA GLY A 259 -17.81 -1.45 20.82
C GLY A 259 -17.01 -0.30 20.17
N GLY A 260 -15.69 -0.45 19.98
CA GLY A 260 -14.85 0.52 19.30
C GLY A 260 -15.04 0.51 17.78
N LEU A 261 -14.78 1.65 17.15
CA LEU A 261 -14.93 1.87 15.71
C LEU A 261 -13.65 1.51 14.95
N LEU A 262 -13.78 0.66 13.95
CA LEU A 262 -12.77 0.47 12.90
C LEU A 262 -13.07 1.43 11.74
N ILE A 263 -12.03 2.08 11.20
CA ILE A 263 -12.02 2.73 9.89
C ILE A 263 -10.87 2.10 9.09
N TYR A 264 -11.20 1.21 8.17
CA TYR A 264 -10.21 0.48 7.37
C TYR A 264 -10.20 0.96 5.94
N VAL A 265 -9.16 1.69 5.55
CA VAL A 265 -8.96 2.21 4.19
C VAL A 265 -8.21 1.17 3.38
N ILE A 266 -8.79 0.75 2.25
CA ILE A 266 -8.25 -0.31 1.41
C ILE A 266 -8.73 -0.14 -0.03
N PRO A 267 -7.92 -0.46 -1.07
CA PRO A 267 -8.44 -0.57 -2.42
C PRO A 267 -9.55 -1.63 -2.50
N TYR A 268 -10.70 -1.32 -3.14
CA TYR A 268 -11.87 -2.21 -3.12
C TYR A 268 -11.56 -3.63 -3.63
N TYR A 269 -10.68 -3.77 -4.63
CA TYR A 269 -10.28 -5.06 -5.18
C TYR A 269 -9.35 -5.87 -4.24
N ARG A 270 -8.97 -5.30 -3.10
CA ARG A 270 -8.21 -5.95 -2.03
C ARG A 270 -9.11 -6.49 -0.90
N LEU A 271 -10.39 -6.19 -0.91
CA LEU A 271 -11.38 -6.83 -0.04
C LEU A 271 -11.59 -8.29 -0.51
N THR A 272 -10.61 -9.12 -0.20
CA THR A 272 -10.66 -10.55 -0.53
C THR A 272 -11.61 -11.28 0.42
N PRO A 273 -12.14 -12.47 0.05
CA PRO A 273 -13.01 -13.27 0.93
C PRO A 273 -12.43 -13.50 2.34
N ASP A 274 -11.12 -13.69 2.43
CA ASP A 274 -10.43 -13.82 3.73
C ASP A 274 -10.53 -12.57 4.60
N ILE A 275 -10.37 -11.37 4.00
CA ILE A 275 -10.47 -10.09 4.72
C ILE A 275 -11.94 -9.86 5.09
N CYS A 276 -12.87 -10.12 4.17
CA CYS A 276 -14.31 -10.01 4.42
C CYS A 276 -14.74 -10.90 5.59
N ARG A 277 -14.25 -12.14 5.64
CA ARG A 277 -14.52 -13.05 6.76
C ARG A 277 -14.02 -12.49 8.10
N ILE A 278 -12.78 -11.98 8.15
CA ILE A 278 -12.24 -11.36 9.38
C ILE A 278 -13.10 -10.18 9.81
N LEU A 279 -13.57 -9.36 8.87
CA LEU A 279 -14.44 -8.22 9.17
C LEU A 279 -15.77 -8.67 9.73
N VAL A 280 -16.47 -9.61 9.06
CA VAL A 280 -17.77 -10.14 9.51
C VAL A 280 -17.67 -10.84 10.86
N ASP A 281 -16.61 -11.62 11.09
CA ASP A 281 -16.43 -12.37 12.33
C ASP A 281 -16.20 -11.45 13.54
N ASN A 282 -15.65 -10.24 13.32
CA ASN A 282 -15.21 -9.36 14.41
C ASN A 282 -15.98 -8.04 14.53
N PHE A 283 -16.80 -7.67 13.55
CA PHE A 283 -17.49 -6.37 13.53
C PHE A 283 -18.97 -6.49 13.21
N ASP A 284 -19.77 -5.65 13.86
CA ASP A 284 -21.16 -5.34 13.53
C ASP A 284 -21.24 -4.02 12.76
N ASP A 285 -22.41 -3.69 12.22
CA ASP A 285 -22.72 -2.44 11.50
C ASP A 285 -21.71 -2.12 10.38
N LEU A 286 -21.26 -3.16 9.67
CA LEU A 286 -20.29 -3.01 8.61
C LEU A 286 -20.86 -2.21 7.46
N THR A 287 -20.16 -1.13 7.08
CA THR A 287 -20.48 -0.30 5.90
C THR A 287 -19.24 -0.07 5.06
N VAL A 288 -19.42 0.07 3.76
CA VAL A 288 -18.33 0.35 2.82
C VAL A 288 -18.61 1.68 2.12
N TRP A 289 -17.72 2.64 2.32
CA TRP A 289 -17.81 3.98 1.77
C TRP A 289 -16.76 4.19 0.70
N ARG A 290 -17.19 4.53 -0.51
CA ARG A 290 -16.27 4.86 -1.59
C ARG A 290 -15.73 6.27 -1.40
N PHE A 291 -14.43 6.46 -1.57
CA PHE A 291 -13.81 7.77 -1.57
C PHE A 291 -14.32 8.65 -2.73
N THR A 292 -14.09 9.96 -2.64
CA THR A 292 -14.44 10.93 -3.68
C THR A 292 -13.97 10.46 -5.05
N GLU A 293 -14.68 10.85 -6.11
CA GLU A 293 -14.40 10.37 -7.47
C GLU A 293 -12.95 10.61 -7.89
N SER A 294 -12.36 11.76 -7.50
CA SER A 294 -10.97 12.12 -7.79
C SER A 294 -9.98 11.13 -7.16
N GLU A 295 -10.17 10.77 -5.88
CA GLU A 295 -9.29 9.85 -5.18
C GLU A 295 -9.59 8.39 -5.55
N PHE A 296 -10.86 8.04 -5.75
CA PHE A 296 -11.23 6.69 -6.17
C PHE A 296 -10.66 6.35 -7.56
N ARG A 297 -10.63 7.30 -8.49
CA ARG A 297 -10.00 7.08 -9.80
C ARG A 297 -8.51 6.76 -9.68
N LYS A 298 -7.79 7.42 -8.75
CA LYS A 298 -6.35 7.25 -8.54
C LYS A 298 -6.02 5.94 -7.83
N PHE A 299 -6.68 5.67 -6.71
CA PHE A 299 -6.26 4.63 -5.75
C PHE A 299 -7.27 3.49 -5.60
N LYS A 300 -8.50 3.64 -6.15
CA LYS A 300 -9.60 2.66 -6.00
C LYS A 300 -9.93 2.35 -4.54
N GLN A 301 -9.67 3.32 -3.63
CA GLN A 301 -9.84 3.15 -2.20
C GLN A 301 -11.29 3.27 -1.77
N VAL A 302 -11.62 2.48 -0.76
CA VAL A 302 -12.84 2.54 0.02
C VAL A 302 -12.46 2.57 1.50
N ALA A 303 -13.35 3.11 2.33
CA ALA A 303 -13.27 2.97 3.78
C ALA A 303 -14.31 1.95 4.23
N VAL A 304 -13.89 0.90 4.92
CA VAL A 304 -14.77 -0.03 5.62
C VAL A 304 -14.89 0.43 7.06
N LEU A 305 -16.11 0.69 7.52
CA LEU A 305 -16.40 1.04 8.91
C LEU A 305 -17.12 -0.14 9.56
N GLY A 306 -16.82 -0.36 10.84
CA GLY A 306 -17.49 -1.41 11.62
C GLY A 306 -17.28 -1.20 13.10
N ILE A 307 -18.23 -1.67 13.91
CA ILE A 307 -18.18 -1.64 15.38
C ILE A 307 -17.69 -3.00 15.88
N ARG A 308 -16.64 -3.02 16.69
CA ARG A 308 -16.08 -4.26 17.21
C ARG A 308 -17.10 -5.00 18.08
N LYS A 309 -17.39 -6.24 17.72
CA LYS A 309 -18.33 -7.13 18.44
C LYS A 309 -17.92 -7.38 19.88
N PRO A 310 -18.88 -7.57 20.81
CA PRO A 310 -18.59 -8.07 22.16
C PRO A 310 -17.96 -9.48 22.11
N ARG A 311 -17.31 -9.88 23.19
CA ARG A 311 -16.80 -11.25 23.32
C ARG A 311 -17.93 -12.28 23.25
N GLY A 312 -17.70 -13.36 22.49
CA GLY A 312 -18.63 -14.50 22.44
C GLY A 312 -19.83 -14.34 21.51
N THR A 313 -19.79 -13.35 20.60
CA THR A 313 -20.83 -13.20 19.55
C THR A 313 -20.70 -14.31 18.51
N GLU A 314 -21.85 -14.88 18.08
CA GLU A 314 -21.89 -15.89 17.02
C GLU A 314 -21.44 -15.33 15.66
N LEU A 315 -20.89 -16.22 14.82
CA LEU A 315 -20.44 -15.89 13.46
C LEU A 315 -21.64 -15.52 12.58
N GLN A 316 -21.51 -14.44 11.81
CA GLN A 316 -22.50 -14.01 10.82
C GLN A 316 -22.12 -14.48 9.41
N ASP A 317 -23.10 -14.46 8.49
CA ASP A 317 -22.92 -14.87 7.11
C ASP A 317 -22.03 -13.86 6.34
N THR A 318 -21.03 -14.36 5.59
CA THR A 318 -20.06 -13.57 4.84
C THR A 318 -20.61 -13.03 3.52
N LEU A 319 -21.72 -13.57 3.02
CA LEU A 319 -22.28 -13.24 1.69
C LEU A 319 -22.60 -11.74 1.54
N CYS A 320 -23.08 -11.10 2.60
CA CYS A 320 -23.43 -9.68 2.58
C CYS A 320 -22.24 -8.75 2.30
N LEU A 321 -21.02 -9.07 2.76
CA LEU A 321 -19.83 -8.25 2.52
C LEU A 321 -19.23 -8.44 1.12
N GLU A 322 -19.34 -9.61 0.55
CA GLU A 322 -18.92 -9.86 -0.83
C GLU A 322 -19.79 -9.05 -1.81
N GLU A 323 -21.09 -8.93 -1.54
CA GLU A 323 -22.00 -8.05 -2.29
C GLU A 323 -21.65 -6.56 -2.10
N LEU A 324 -21.38 -6.11 -0.88
CA LEU A 324 -20.96 -4.73 -0.59
C LEU A 324 -19.60 -4.38 -1.21
N ALA A 325 -18.67 -5.31 -1.27
CA ALA A 325 -17.37 -5.12 -1.90
C ALA A 325 -17.48 -4.98 -3.44
N SER A 326 -18.45 -5.65 -4.05
CA SER A 326 -18.70 -5.57 -5.50
C SER A 326 -19.39 -4.27 -5.93
N ALA A 327 -20.17 -3.63 -5.05
CA ALA A 327 -20.91 -2.41 -5.29
C ALA A 327 -20.75 -1.37 -4.18
N PRO A 328 -19.53 -0.82 -3.95
CA PRO A 328 -19.29 0.14 -2.88
C PRO A 328 -20.16 1.38 -3.03
N MET A 329 -20.86 1.75 -1.97
CA MET A 329 -21.69 2.94 -1.93
C MET A 329 -20.83 4.20 -2.01
N SER A 330 -21.22 5.18 -2.85
CA SER A 330 -20.58 6.50 -2.85
C SER A 330 -20.99 7.26 -1.58
N ILE A 331 -20.03 7.93 -0.94
CA ILE A 331 -20.34 8.90 0.10
C ILE A 331 -21.21 9.98 -0.57
N ARG A 332 -22.48 10.07 -0.20
CA ARG A 332 -23.34 11.16 -0.68
C ARG A 332 -22.83 12.45 -0.03
N SER A 333 -22.47 13.41 -0.86
CA SER A 333 -22.07 14.77 -0.47
C SER A 333 -23.20 15.53 0.22
#